data_a07ef807cc2bfd09e229ebf5d7058aed
#
_entry.id   a07ef807cc2bfd09e229ebf5d7058aed
#
_cell.length_a   1.000
_cell.length_b   1.000
_cell.length_c   1.000
_cell.angle_alpha   90.00
_cell.angle_beta   90.00
_cell.angle_gamma   90.00
#
_symmetry.space_group_name_H-M   'P 1'
#
loop_
_entity.id
_entity.type
_entity.pdbx_description
1 polymer ?
#
loop_
_entity_poly.entity_id
_entity_poly.type
_entity_poly.pdbx_seq_one_letter_code
_entity_poly.pdbx_strand_id
1 'polypeptide(L)'
;MLSLHPEQELDRIVAGLASRGAVGLLLIEAGPLERIERRFGGAAHQHVMASLVNLVREVAREVVPSENLLVTEERPRGAILVFMFQPRSDSRFYTTLIRGLADRVASQIRRQGRQVVYPYLREPLELSVGVSIALHNPTLQAERQIMHAIDHARADAKIETGLHTRRSARQVLKLILARDLFVRYEPIVHLETAQVIGYEALTRGPARTDLANPLQLFHAAESAGLLFELDCLCRTLALERSSVLPRGKTLFLNCLPTSIGDPSLRVEGLRKVLENHGLRPSDLVLEISESESIENFGVFREVCDACREVGVRIAIDDAGTGYASLEAIMEITPDFIKTDMSLVRGIDSDVPRQEVVRALASVARGIGAQVIAEGIETDAELRALRELGVRYGQGFYFGTAVPGQAPQAQDPQAQDPQGEDPKG
;
A
#
# COMPACT_ATOMS: atom_id res chain seq x y z
N MET A 1 -35.73 9.23 5.26
CA MET A 1 -36.27 8.69 4.00
C MET A 1 -35.08 8.30 3.15
N LEU A 2 -34.82 6.98 2.94
CA LEU A 2 -33.75 6.48 2.08
C LEU A 2 -34.17 6.72 0.63
N SER A 3 -33.41 7.50 -0.11
CA SER A 3 -33.62 7.67 -1.53
C SER A 3 -32.81 6.60 -2.26
N LEU A 4 -33.39 5.42 -2.45
CA LEU A 4 -33.04 4.56 -3.55
C LEU A 4 -33.42 5.30 -4.83
N HIS A 5 -32.55 5.40 -5.80
CA HIS A 5 -32.86 5.96 -7.11
C HIS A 5 -33.67 4.96 -7.92
N PRO A 6 -34.70 5.34 -8.61
CA PRO A 6 -35.96 5.97 -8.26
C PRO A 6 -37.02 4.93 -7.81
N GLU A 7 -38.27 5.32 -7.60
CA GLU A 7 -39.41 4.44 -7.21
C GLU A 7 -39.44 3.07 -7.95
N GLN A 8 -39.02 3.03 -9.21
CA GLN A 8 -38.94 1.84 -10.06
C GLN A 8 -37.98 0.74 -9.57
N GLU A 9 -36.85 1.11 -8.90
CA GLU A 9 -35.92 0.12 -8.36
C GLU A 9 -36.48 -0.54 -7.10
N LEU A 10 -37.11 0.26 -6.23
CA LEU A 10 -37.77 -0.27 -5.04
C LEU A 10 -38.91 -1.21 -5.41
N ASP A 11 -39.75 -0.84 -6.38
CA ASP A 11 -40.84 -1.70 -6.89
C ASP A 11 -40.28 -3.02 -7.43
N ARG A 12 -39.16 -3.01 -8.16
CA ARG A 12 -38.50 -4.22 -8.65
C ARG A 12 -37.99 -5.10 -7.51
N ILE A 13 -37.43 -4.52 -6.44
CA ILE A 13 -36.94 -5.27 -5.28
C ILE A 13 -38.12 -5.88 -4.53
N VAL A 14 -39.22 -5.14 -4.32
CA VAL A 14 -40.43 -5.59 -3.66
C VAL A 14 -41.07 -6.73 -4.45
N ALA A 15 -41.22 -6.57 -5.76
CA ALA A 15 -41.77 -7.61 -6.64
C ALA A 15 -40.89 -8.87 -6.65
N GLY A 16 -39.56 -8.69 -6.65
CA GLY A 16 -38.58 -9.77 -6.56
C GLY A 16 -38.72 -10.57 -5.25
N LEU A 17 -38.82 -9.88 -4.11
CA LEU A 17 -39.02 -10.50 -2.80
C LEU A 17 -40.33 -11.28 -2.75
N ALA A 18 -41.43 -10.72 -3.22
CA ALA A 18 -42.73 -11.35 -3.23
C ALA A 18 -42.76 -12.58 -4.14
N SER A 19 -42.24 -12.49 -5.36
CA SER A 19 -42.30 -13.56 -6.37
C SER A 19 -41.34 -14.73 -6.09
N ARG A 20 -40.14 -14.45 -5.55
CA ARG A 20 -39.10 -15.45 -5.26
C ARG A 20 -39.17 -16.00 -3.84
N GLY A 21 -39.89 -15.31 -2.94
CA GLY A 21 -40.00 -15.64 -1.53
C GLY A 21 -38.74 -15.34 -0.69
N ALA A 22 -37.68 -14.92 -1.32
CA ALA A 22 -36.42 -14.48 -0.67
C ALA A 22 -35.62 -13.57 -1.58
N VAL A 23 -34.78 -12.71 -0.96
CA VAL A 23 -33.80 -11.87 -1.64
C VAL A 23 -32.47 -11.90 -0.85
N GLY A 24 -31.39 -12.19 -1.55
CA GLY A 24 -30.04 -12.01 -1.01
C GLY A 24 -29.55 -10.57 -1.23
N LEU A 25 -28.82 -10.03 -0.28
CA LEU A 25 -28.27 -8.69 -0.33
C LEU A 25 -26.79 -8.70 0.05
N LEU A 26 -25.94 -8.07 -0.78
CA LEU A 26 -24.62 -7.58 -0.38
C LEU A 26 -24.69 -6.07 -0.25
N LEU A 27 -24.02 -5.56 0.77
CA LEU A 27 -23.82 -4.14 0.99
C LEU A 27 -22.33 -3.87 1.05
N ILE A 28 -21.85 -2.92 0.23
CA ILE A 28 -20.47 -2.46 0.23
C ILE A 28 -20.46 -1.02 0.74
N GLU A 29 -19.86 -0.80 1.90
CA GLU A 29 -19.73 0.53 2.50
C GLU A 29 -18.64 1.33 1.76
N ALA A 30 -19.05 2.35 1.00
CA ALA A 30 -18.15 3.19 0.24
C ALA A 30 -17.81 4.53 0.94
N GLY A 31 -18.13 4.67 2.23
CA GLY A 31 -17.81 5.88 3.03
C GLY A 31 -16.37 6.39 2.90
N PRO A 32 -15.33 5.53 2.84
CA PRO A 32 -13.96 5.98 2.61
C PRO A 32 -13.76 6.80 1.33
N LEU A 33 -14.63 6.64 0.32
CA LEU A 33 -14.57 7.40 -0.95
C LEU A 33 -15.08 8.83 -0.83
N GLU A 34 -15.77 9.21 0.26
CA GLU A 34 -16.16 10.61 0.50
C GLU A 34 -14.94 11.56 0.54
N ARG A 35 -13.75 11.04 0.88
CA ARG A 35 -12.48 11.79 0.82
C ARG A 35 -12.20 12.31 -0.59
N ILE A 36 -12.56 11.53 -1.62
CA ILE A 36 -12.40 11.92 -3.03
C ILE A 36 -13.34 13.09 -3.34
N GLU A 37 -14.59 13.03 -2.89
CA GLU A 37 -15.54 14.12 -3.11
C GLU A 37 -15.08 15.41 -2.45
N ARG A 38 -14.65 15.34 -1.19
CA ARG A 38 -14.17 16.50 -0.42
C ARG A 38 -12.93 17.15 -1.03
N ARG A 39 -12.04 16.37 -1.64
CA ARG A 39 -10.76 16.87 -2.16
C ARG A 39 -10.79 17.20 -3.66
N PHE A 40 -11.55 16.45 -4.45
CA PHE A 40 -11.53 16.51 -5.91
C PHE A 40 -12.90 16.79 -6.53
N GLY A 41 -13.95 16.96 -5.70
CA GLY A 41 -15.30 17.30 -6.12
C GLY A 41 -16.16 16.09 -6.52
N GLY A 42 -17.49 16.36 -6.66
CA GLY A 42 -18.49 15.31 -6.89
C GLY A 42 -18.32 14.55 -8.20
N ALA A 43 -17.79 15.19 -9.26
CA ALA A 43 -17.55 14.50 -10.54
C ALA A 43 -16.50 13.38 -10.43
N ALA A 44 -15.42 13.62 -9.69
CA ALA A 44 -14.39 12.61 -9.41
C ALA A 44 -14.97 11.45 -8.59
N HIS A 45 -15.73 11.75 -7.55
CA HIS A 45 -16.40 10.74 -6.74
C HIS A 45 -17.37 9.88 -7.57
N GLN A 46 -18.21 10.50 -8.41
CA GLN A 46 -19.14 9.79 -9.28
C GLN A 46 -18.42 8.86 -10.28
N HIS A 47 -17.28 9.30 -10.84
CA HIS A 47 -16.48 8.47 -11.74
C HIS A 47 -15.94 7.22 -11.03
N VAL A 48 -15.39 7.38 -9.84
CA VAL A 48 -14.86 6.27 -9.02
C VAL A 48 -16.00 5.33 -8.60
N MET A 49 -17.14 5.86 -8.15
CA MET A 49 -18.31 5.08 -7.78
C MET A 49 -18.84 4.25 -8.96
N ALA A 50 -18.94 4.84 -10.15
CA ALA A 50 -19.38 4.13 -11.35
C ALA A 50 -18.42 2.97 -11.70
N SER A 51 -17.11 3.18 -11.60
CA SER A 51 -16.10 2.16 -11.84
C SER A 51 -16.20 1.02 -10.81
N LEU A 52 -16.41 1.36 -9.54
CA LEU A 52 -16.57 0.38 -8.46
C LEU A 52 -17.87 -0.43 -8.62
N VAL A 53 -18.99 0.23 -8.97
CA VAL A 53 -20.26 -0.44 -9.27
C VAL A 53 -20.11 -1.44 -10.42
N ASN A 54 -19.36 -1.08 -11.47
CA ASN A 54 -19.09 -1.97 -12.60
C ASN A 54 -18.25 -3.18 -12.15
N LEU A 55 -17.19 -2.98 -11.38
CA LEU A 55 -16.37 -4.06 -10.82
C LEU A 55 -17.21 -5.03 -10.00
N VAL A 56 -18.05 -4.52 -9.09
CA VAL A 56 -18.93 -5.32 -8.24
C VAL A 56 -19.94 -6.10 -9.10
N ARG A 57 -20.50 -5.45 -10.11
CA ARG A 57 -21.47 -6.07 -11.03
C ARG A 57 -20.84 -7.21 -11.84
N GLU A 58 -19.63 -7.06 -12.32
CA GLU A 58 -18.91 -8.11 -13.06
C GLU A 58 -18.69 -9.34 -12.17
N VAL A 59 -18.19 -9.14 -10.96
CA VAL A 59 -17.97 -10.25 -10.00
C VAL A 59 -19.29 -10.93 -9.63
N ALA A 60 -20.38 -10.17 -9.44
CA ALA A 60 -21.67 -10.72 -9.08
C ALA A 60 -22.28 -11.56 -10.22
N ARG A 61 -22.06 -11.18 -11.48
CA ARG A 61 -22.53 -11.93 -12.67
C ARG A 61 -21.92 -13.31 -12.83
N GLU A 62 -20.78 -13.58 -12.25
CA GLU A 62 -20.17 -14.91 -12.24
C GLU A 62 -21.02 -15.95 -11.45
N VAL A 63 -21.88 -15.48 -10.55
CA VAL A 63 -22.70 -16.33 -9.65
C VAL A 63 -24.17 -16.21 -9.92
N VAL A 64 -24.63 -15.00 -10.30
CA VAL A 64 -26.06 -14.70 -10.45
C VAL A 64 -26.31 -14.16 -11.86
N PRO A 65 -27.24 -14.78 -12.63
CA PRO A 65 -27.66 -14.27 -13.94
C PRO A 65 -28.11 -12.81 -13.87
N SER A 66 -27.86 -12.05 -14.94
CA SER A 66 -28.12 -10.60 -14.97
C SER A 66 -29.58 -10.22 -14.73
N GLU A 67 -30.52 -11.08 -15.15
CA GLU A 67 -31.96 -10.87 -14.92
C GLU A 67 -32.37 -10.99 -13.45
N ASN A 68 -31.60 -11.74 -12.66
CA ASN A 68 -31.78 -11.94 -11.23
C ASN A 68 -30.88 -11.05 -10.36
N LEU A 69 -30.23 -10.06 -10.96
CA LEU A 69 -29.27 -9.17 -10.30
C LEU A 69 -29.70 -7.71 -10.44
N LEU A 70 -29.68 -6.97 -9.35
CA LEU A 70 -29.79 -5.49 -9.33
C LEU A 70 -28.66 -4.92 -8.50
N VAL A 71 -27.86 -4.05 -9.11
CA VAL A 71 -26.79 -3.29 -8.42
C VAL A 71 -27.15 -1.82 -8.45
N THR A 72 -27.28 -1.20 -7.29
CA THR A 72 -27.69 0.19 -7.12
C THR A 72 -26.89 0.88 -6.02
N GLU A 73 -26.97 2.19 -5.95
CA GLU A 73 -26.34 3.03 -4.92
C GLU A 73 -27.36 3.47 -3.88
N GLU A 74 -27.02 3.36 -2.60
CA GLU A 74 -27.78 3.97 -1.52
C GLU A 74 -27.37 5.42 -1.34
N ARG A 75 -28.25 6.35 -1.64
CA ARG A 75 -28.01 7.79 -1.42
C ARG A 75 -28.73 8.28 -0.17
N PRO A 76 -28.15 9.18 0.64
CA PRO A 76 -26.87 9.87 0.45
C PRO A 76 -25.64 9.14 1.01
N ARG A 77 -25.78 7.97 1.61
CA ARG A 77 -24.70 7.27 2.35
C ARG A 77 -23.61 6.67 1.45
N GLY A 78 -23.83 6.61 0.12
CA GLY A 78 -22.82 6.15 -0.84
C GLY A 78 -22.52 4.64 -0.79
N ALA A 79 -23.34 3.82 -0.13
CA ALA A 79 -23.13 2.38 -0.15
C ALA A 79 -23.60 1.78 -1.48
N ILE A 80 -22.94 0.70 -1.93
CA ILE A 80 -23.38 -0.09 -3.09
C ILE A 80 -24.20 -1.27 -2.58
N LEU A 81 -25.42 -1.40 -3.10
CA LEU A 81 -26.35 -2.48 -2.78
C LEU A 81 -26.45 -3.44 -3.97
N VAL A 82 -26.31 -4.73 -3.70
CA VAL A 82 -26.41 -5.80 -4.69
C VAL A 82 -27.54 -6.72 -4.27
N PHE A 83 -28.70 -6.60 -4.90
CA PHE A 83 -29.85 -7.48 -4.68
C PHE A 83 -29.82 -8.66 -5.64
N MET A 84 -30.05 -9.86 -5.10
CA MET A 84 -30.00 -11.13 -5.83
C MET A 84 -31.30 -11.89 -5.62
N PHE A 85 -32.04 -12.10 -6.72
CA PHE A 85 -33.38 -12.67 -6.74
C PHE A 85 -33.32 -14.17 -7.08
N GLN A 86 -33.05 -15.02 -6.09
CA GLN A 86 -33.03 -16.44 -6.25
C GLN A 86 -34.26 -17.07 -5.56
N PRO A 87 -34.81 -18.22 -6.06
CA PRO A 87 -35.89 -18.89 -5.39
C PRO A 87 -35.54 -19.26 -3.95
N ARG A 88 -36.48 -19.09 -3.02
CA ARG A 88 -36.28 -19.47 -1.61
C ARG A 88 -35.86 -20.93 -1.42
N SER A 89 -36.22 -21.80 -2.36
CA SER A 89 -35.85 -23.23 -2.38
C SER A 89 -34.35 -23.46 -2.66
N ASP A 90 -33.62 -22.47 -3.22
CA ASP A 90 -32.20 -22.57 -3.42
C ASP A 90 -31.43 -22.28 -2.11
N SER A 91 -31.52 -23.22 -1.19
CA SER A 91 -30.86 -23.10 0.11
C SER A 91 -29.34 -22.98 0.00
N ARG A 92 -28.71 -23.61 -1.01
CA ARG A 92 -27.27 -23.54 -1.24
C ARG A 92 -26.82 -22.13 -1.57
N PHE A 93 -27.61 -21.40 -2.37
CA PHE A 93 -27.31 -20.01 -2.67
C PHE A 93 -27.25 -19.17 -1.37
N TYR A 94 -28.32 -19.27 -0.55
CA TYR A 94 -28.45 -18.44 0.64
C TYR A 94 -27.52 -18.85 1.79
N THR A 95 -27.14 -20.12 1.91
CA THR A 95 -26.27 -20.58 3.01
C THR A 95 -24.79 -20.53 2.69
N THR A 96 -24.38 -20.63 1.42
CA THR A 96 -22.99 -20.81 1.04
C THR A 96 -22.53 -19.83 -0.05
N LEU A 97 -23.26 -19.75 -1.18
CA LEU A 97 -22.77 -19.01 -2.35
C LEU A 97 -22.73 -17.51 -2.13
N ILE A 98 -23.71 -16.95 -1.41
CA ILE A 98 -23.77 -15.51 -1.14
C ILE A 98 -22.59 -15.03 -0.31
N ARG A 99 -22.15 -15.79 0.70
CA ARG A 99 -20.93 -15.45 1.48
C ARG A 99 -19.67 -15.60 0.64
N GLY A 100 -19.55 -16.66 -0.13
CA GLY A 100 -18.43 -16.83 -1.05
C GLY A 100 -18.36 -15.72 -2.11
N LEU A 101 -19.50 -15.15 -2.51
CA LEU A 101 -19.54 -13.98 -3.38
C LEU A 101 -19.06 -12.72 -2.65
N ALA A 102 -19.47 -12.51 -1.40
CA ALA A 102 -18.99 -11.39 -0.59
C ALA A 102 -17.46 -11.42 -0.45
N ASP A 103 -16.89 -12.59 -0.14
CA ASP A 103 -15.43 -12.78 -0.02
C ASP A 103 -14.71 -12.45 -1.35
N ARG A 104 -15.27 -12.87 -2.49
CA ARG A 104 -14.71 -12.56 -3.81
C ARG A 104 -14.80 -11.08 -4.14
N VAL A 105 -15.93 -10.43 -3.86
CA VAL A 105 -16.09 -8.99 -4.05
C VAL A 105 -15.06 -8.23 -3.21
N ALA A 106 -14.94 -8.56 -1.92
CA ALA A 106 -13.95 -7.95 -1.04
C ALA A 106 -12.51 -8.18 -1.53
N SER A 107 -12.19 -9.40 -1.97
CA SER A 107 -10.87 -9.73 -2.54
C SER A 107 -10.56 -8.95 -3.82
N GLN A 108 -11.56 -8.83 -4.71
CA GLN A 108 -11.38 -8.11 -5.98
C GLN A 108 -11.23 -6.60 -5.77
N ILE A 109 -11.97 -6.02 -4.82
CA ILE A 109 -11.81 -4.62 -4.41
C ILE A 109 -10.38 -4.39 -3.88
N ARG A 110 -9.85 -5.28 -3.04
CA ARG A 110 -8.45 -5.17 -2.56
C ARG A 110 -7.42 -5.25 -3.68
N ARG A 111 -7.64 -6.11 -4.67
CA ARG A 111 -6.69 -6.29 -5.80
C ARG A 111 -6.72 -5.17 -6.81
N GLN A 112 -7.91 -4.74 -7.22
CA GLN A 112 -8.11 -3.77 -8.32
C GLN A 112 -8.51 -2.38 -7.83
N GLY A 113 -8.88 -2.23 -6.55
CA GLY A 113 -9.37 -0.97 -5.99
C GLY A 113 -8.40 0.19 -6.14
N ARG A 114 -7.08 -0.07 -6.05
CA ARG A 114 -6.07 0.96 -6.31
C ARG A 114 -6.18 1.54 -7.73
N GLN A 115 -6.42 0.70 -8.75
CA GLN A 115 -6.61 1.16 -10.13
C GLN A 115 -7.92 1.95 -10.28
N VAL A 116 -8.97 1.54 -9.57
CA VAL A 116 -10.27 2.22 -9.57
C VAL A 116 -10.20 3.61 -8.96
N VAL A 117 -9.45 3.79 -7.87
CA VAL A 117 -9.35 5.09 -7.17
C VAL A 117 -8.23 5.98 -7.70
N TYR A 118 -7.31 5.46 -8.52
CA TYR A 118 -6.25 6.26 -9.13
C TYR A 118 -6.84 7.25 -10.17
N PRO A 119 -6.38 8.50 -10.26
CA PRO A 119 -5.24 9.10 -9.54
C PRO A 119 -5.60 9.74 -8.19
N TYR A 120 -6.83 9.61 -7.72
CA TYR A 120 -7.36 10.38 -6.57
C TYR A 120 -6.83 9.89 -5.22
N LEU A 121 -6.66 8.55 -5.06
CA LEU A 121 -6.08 7.95 -3.86
C LEU A 121 -4.91 7.04 -4.26
N ARG A 122 -3.82 7.11 -3.50
CA ARG A 122 -2.63 6.26 -3.68
C ARG A 122 -2.64 5.04 -2.77
N GLU A 123 -3.42 5.11 -1.68
CA GLU A 123 -3.57 4.04 -0.70
C GLU A 123 -4.40 2.87 -1.23
N PRO A 124 -4.20 1.66 -0.68
CA PRO A 124 -5.08 0.53 -0.96
C PRO A 124 -6.52 0.86 -0.60
N LEU A 125 -7.47 0.46 -1.44
CA LEU A 125 -8.88 0.64 -1.17
C LEU A 125 -9.40 -0.54 -0.34
N GLU A 126 -9.76 -0.27 0.91
CA GLU A 126 -10.45 -1.21 1.80
C GLU A 126 -11.88 -0.77 2.01
N LEU A 127 -12.82 -1.61 1.58
CA LEU A 127 -14.25 -1.39 1.77
C LEU A 127 -14.86 -2.58 2.51
N SER A 128 -15.74 -2.26 3.44
CA SER A 128 -16.49 -3.26 4.21
C SER A 128 -17.59 -3.88 3.35
N VAL A 129 -17.67 -5.19 3.36
CA VAL A 129 -18.71 -5.95 2.63
C VAL A 129 -19.52 -6.76 3.63
N GLY A 130 -20.83 -6.55 3.65
CA GLY A 130 -21.75 -7.29 4.51
C GLY A 130 -22.83 -8.00 3.72
N VAL A 131 -23.39 -9.05 4.32
CA VAL A 131 -24.38 -9.95 3.73
C VAL A 131 -25.63 -9.95 4.58
N SER A 132 -26.78 -9.96 3.93
CA SER A 132 -28.03 -10.30 4.58
C SER A 132 -29.00 -11.03 3.64
N ILE A 133 -30.07 -11.57 4.21
CA ILE A 133 -31.12 -12.29 3.48
C ILE A 133 -32.46 -11.80 4.00
N ALA A 134 -33.32 -11.33 3.10
CA ALA A 134 -34.73 -11.10 3.40
C ALA A 134 -35.53 -12.30 2.99
N LEU A 135 -36.31 -12.85 3.92
CA LEU A 135 -37.33 -13.87 3.63
C LEU A 135 -38.71 -13.20 3.59
N HIS A 136 -39.44 -13.40 2.52
CA HIS A 136 -40.77 -12.82 2.37
C HIS A 136 -41.74 -13.29 3.47
N ASN A 137 -42.25 -12.32 4.23
CA ASN A 137 -43.31 -12.50 5.20
C ASN A 137 -44.54 -11.68 4.73
N PRO A 138 -45.64 -12.34 4.33
CA PRO A 138 -46.79 -11.66 3.79
C PRO A 138 -47.55 -10.81 4.81
N THR A 139 -47.26 -10.95 6.11
CA THR A 139 -47.88 -10.14 7.17
C THR A 139 -47.20 -8.80 7.41
N LEU A 140 -46.01 -8.59 6.80
CA LEU A 140 -45.23 -7.38 6.94
C LEU A 140 -45.14 -6.60 5.61
N GLN A 141 -45.02 -5.29 5.67
CA GLN A 141 -44.75 -4.48 4.50
C GLN A 141 -43.38 -4.86 3.89
N ALA A 142 -43.34 -5.10 2.58
CA ALA A 142 -42.15 -5.58 1.89
C ALA A 142 -41.02 -4.60 1.96
N GLU A 143 -41.28 -3.27 1.86
CA GLU A 143 -40.30 -2.21 1.99
C GLU A 143 -39.62 -2.24 3.36
N ARG A 144 -40.38 -2.50 4.42
CA ARG A 144 -39.82 -2.62 5.78
C ARG A 144 -38.90 -3.81 5.90
N GLN A 145 -39.25 -4.94 5.25
CA GLN A 145 -38.38 -6.14 5.25
C GLN A 145 -37.05 -5.87 4.51
N ILE A 146 -37.12 -5.14 3.39
CA ILE A 146 -35.94 -4.74 2.62
C ILE A 146 -35.06 -3.79 3.44
N MET A 147 -35.66 -2.81 4.12
CA MET A 147 -34.92 -1.88 5.00
C MET A 147 -34.18 -2.62 6.13
N HIS A 148 -34.87 -3.56 6.80
CA HIS A 148 -34.24 -4.40 7.80
C HIS A 148 -33.08 -5.23 7.22
N ALA A 149 -33.23 -5.76 6.00
CA ALA A 149 -32.14 -6.47 5.35
C ALA A 149 -30.93 -5.58 5.08
N ILE A 150 -31.13 -4.31 4.65
CA ILE A 150 -30.06 -3.34 4.46
C ILE A 150 -29.34 -3.04 5.80
N ASP A 151 -30.12 -2.80 6.88
CA ASP A 151 -29.55 -2.54 8.20
C ASP A 151 -28.75 -3.76 8.73
N HIS A 152 -29.25 -4.98 8.51
CA HIS A 152 -28.54 -6.21 8.87
C HIS A 152 -27.25 -6.39 8.05
N ALA A 153 -27.29 -6.14 6.73
CA ALA A 153 -26.07 -6.20 5.90
C ALA A 153 -25.02 -5.18 6.36
N ARG A 154 -25.46 -3.98 6.75
CA ARG A 154 -24.56 -2.96 7.30
C ARG A 154 -23.95 -3.37 8.63
N ALA A 155 -24.74 -3.97 9.51
CA ALA A 155 -24.22 -4.51 10.77
C ALA A 155 -23.22 -5.65 10.52
N ASP A 156 -23.51 -6.56 9.57
CA ASP A 156 -22.61 -7.64 9.16
C ASP A 156 -21.27 -7.08 8.58
N ALA A 157 -21.33 -6.05 7.71
CA ALA A 157 -20.15 -5.39 7.18
C ALA A 157 -19.22 -4.86 8.29
N LYS A 158 -19.76 -4.23 9.32
CA LYS A 158 -19.00 -3.74 10.47
C LYS A 158 -18.34 -4.87 11.26
N ILE A 159 -19.06 -5.97 11.46
CA ILE A 159 -18.54 -7.15 12.16
C ILE A 159 -17.40 -7.78 11.37
N GLU A 160 -17.59 -8.02 10.07
CA GLU A 160 -16.55 -8.60 9.20
C GLU A 160 -15.30 -7.75 9.14
N THR A 161 -15.44 -6.42 9.04
CA THR A 161 -14.30 -5.49 9.14
C THR A 161 -13.56 -5.64 10.46
N GLY A 162 -14.29 -5.65 11.58
CA GLY A 162 -13.67 -5.84 12.89
C GLY A 162 -12.97 -7.19 13.05
N LEU A 163 -13.51 -8.25 12.47
CA LEU A 163 -12.88 -9.58 12.44
C LEU A 163 -11.63 -9.59 11.55
N HIS A 164 -11.69 -8.95 10.39
CA HIS A 164 -10.55 -8.82 9.48
C HIS A 164 -9.39 -8.07 10.16
N THR A 165 -9.67 -6.90 10.74
CA THR A 165 -8.67 -6.11 11.48
C THR A 165 -8.01 -6.93 12.59
N ARG A 166 -8.82 -7.67 13.38
CA ARG A 166 -8.28 -8.55 14.44
C ARG A 166 -7.44 -9.70 13.90
N ARG A 167 -7.80 -10.29 12.76
CA ARG A 167 -7.01 -11.36 12.12
C ARG A 167 -5.69 -10.79 11.61
N SER A 168 -5.70 -9.66 10.92
CA SER A 168 -4.50 -8.96 10.46
C SER A 168 -3.58 -8.59 11.61
N ALA A 169 -4.10 -8.01 12.69
CA ALA A 169 -3.34 -7.69 13.89
C ALA A 169 -2.64 -8.93 14.50
N ARG A 170 -3.36 -10.06 14.60
CA ARG A 170 -2.76 -11.32 15.08
C ARG A 170 -1.69 -11.85 14.15
N GLN A 171 -1.87 -11.72 12.84
CA GLN A 171 -0.86 -12.14 11.86
C GLN A 171 0.40 -11.28 11.97
N VAL A 172 0.27 -9.96 12.02
CA VAL A 172 1.40 -9.04 12.22
C VAL A 172 2.13 -9.35 13.53
N LEU A 173 1.40 -9.49 14.64
CA LEU A 173 1.99 -9.83 15.94
C LEU A 173 2.77 -11.16 15.86
N LYS A 174 2.21 -12.17 15.20
CA LYS A 174 2.89 -13.46 14.99
C LYS A 174 4.18 -13.28 14.19
N LEU A 175 4.16 -12.50 13.10
CA LEU A 175 5.34 -12.22 12.28
C LEU A 175 6.43 -11.52 13.09
N ILE A 176 6.06 -10.53 13.90
CA ILE A 176 7.01 -9.81 14.78
C ILE A 176 7.63 -10.76 15.80
N LEU A 177 6.81 -11.52 16.54
CA LEU A 177 7.30 -12.42 17.58
C LEU A 177 8.14 -13.58 17.03
N ALA A 178 7.74 -14.13 15.88
CA ALA A 178 8.50 -15.19 15.22
C ALA A 178 9.69 -14.65 14.39
N ARG A 179 9.82 -13.33 14.23
CA ARG A 179 10.81 -12.67 13.37
C ARG A 179 10.76 -13.20 11.92
N ASP A 180 9.54 -13.56 11.46
CA ASP A 180 9.31 -14.20 10.16
C ASP A 180 9.09 -13.13 9.08
N LEU A 181 10.13 -12.37 8.81
CA LEU A 181 10.21 -11.39 7.73
C LEU A 181 11.44 -11.66 6.88
N PHE A 182 11.39 -11.24 5.63
CA PHE A 182 12.49 -11.36 4.69
C PHE A 182 13.11 -10.01 4.43
N VAL A 183 14.42 -9.98 4.19
CA VAL A 183 15.13 -8.77 3.79
C VAL A 183 15.75 -9.01 2.42
N ARG A 184 15.57 -8.03 1.54
CA ARG A 184 16.25 -7.95 0.25
C ARG A 184 17.12 -6.71 0.23
N TYR A 185 18.26 -6.76 -0.43
CA TYR A 185 19.18 -5.65 -0.57
C TYR A 185 19.22 -5.20 -2.03
N GLU A 186 18.68 -4.02 -2.30
CA GLU A 186 18.68 -3.43 -3.63
C GLU A 186 19.97 -2.60 -3.83
N PRO A 187 20.71 -2.83 -4.94
CA PRO A 187 21.97 -2.13 -5.15
C PRO A 187 21.74 -0.65 -5.51
N ILE A 188 22.49 0.24 -4.84
CA ILE A 188 22.63 1.64 -5.22
C ILE A 188 23.97 1.78 -5.93
N VAL A 189 23.93 2.32 -7.14
CA VAL A 189 25.10 2.37 -8.03
C VAL A 189 25.50 3.80 -8.37
N HIS A 190 26.77 3.98 -8.67
CA HIS A 190 27.27 5.20 -9.30
C HIS A 190 26.91 5.16 -10.79
N LEU A 191 26.12 6.12 -11.26
CA LEU A 191 25.51 6.07 -12.59
C LEU A 191 26.52 6.04 -13.75
N GLU A 192 27.69 6.69 -13.62
CA GLU A 192 28.71 6.70 -14.68
C GLU A 192 29.53 5.41 -14.73
N THR A 193 29.91 4.87 -13.58
CA THR A 193 30.82 3.72 -13.51
C THR A 193 30.14 2.38 -13.31
N ALA A 194 28.82 2.39 -13.06
CA ALA A 194 28.00 1.24 -12.67
C ALA A 194 28.53 0.50 -11.41
N GLN A 195 29.41 1.11 -10.64
CA GLN A 195 29.90 0.52 -9.40
C GLN A 195 28.87 0.61 -8.31
N VAL A 196 28.59 -0.50 -7.65
CA VAL A 196 27.73 -0.52 -6.45
C VAL A 196 28.42 0.22 -5.33
N ILE A 197 27.77 1.25 -4.78
CA ILE A 197 28.23 2.03 -3.63
C ILE A 197 27.66 1.51 -2.31
N GLY A 198 26.45 0.98 -2.34
CA GLY A 198 25.71 0.52 -1.18
C GLY A 198 24.48 -0.30 -1.56
N TYR A 199 23.71 -0.62 -0.56
CA TYR A 199 22.49 -1.40 -0.71
C TYR A 199 21.39 -0.85 0.20
N GLU A 200 20.19 -0.72 -0.34
CA GLU A 200 18.99 -0.43 0.44
C GLU A 200 18.39 -1.74 0.96
N ALA A 201 18.07 -1.77 2.25
CA ALA A 201 17.43 -2.91 2.89
C ALA A 201 15.90 -2.80 2.80
N LEU A 202 15.30 -3.69 2.03
CA LEU A 202 13.88 -3.74 1.76
C LEU A 202 13.24 -4.94 2.46
N THR A 203 12.28 -4.68 3.34
CA THR A 203 11.53 -5.74 4.04
C THR A 203 10.44 -6.33 3.15
N ARG A 204 10.21 -7.63 3.30
CA ARG A 204 9.13 -8.40 2.68
C ARG A 204 8.50 -9.31 3.73
N GLY A 205 7.18 -9.42 3.70
CA GLY A 205 6.48 -10.43 4.50
C GLY A 205 6.58 -11.82 3.88
N PRO A 206 6.03 -12.85 4.55
CA PRO A 206 6.08 -14.23 4.07
C PRO A 206 5.37 -14.39 2.72
N ALA A 207 6.02 -15.05 1.79
CA ALA A 207 5.47 -15.33 0.47
C ALA A 207 4.12 -16.08 0.56
N ARG A 208 3.22 -15.84 -0.39
CA ARG A 208 1.87 -16.44 -0.44
C ARG A 208 0.93 -16.03 0.71
N THR A 209 1.23 -14.94 1.41
CA THR A 209 0.32 -14.31 2.38
C THR A 209 -0.13 -12.94 1.87
N ASP A 210 -1.24 -12.43 2.41
CA ASP A 210 -1.69 -11.07 2.11
C ASP A 210 -0.69 -10.02 2.61
N LEU A 211 0.21 -10.37 3.53
CA LEU A 211 1.25 -9.52 4.10
C LEU A 211 2.61 -9.64 3.39
N ALA A 212 2.70 -10.35 2.25
CA ALA A 212 3.94 -10.46 1.48
C ALA A 212 4.44 -9.10 0.95
N ASN A 213 3.50 -8.24 0.55
CA ASN A 213 3.78 -6.89 0.07
C ASN A 213 4.06 -5.95 1.26
N PRO A 214 5.17 -5.16 1.24
CA PRO A 214 5.50 -4.22 2.32
C PRO A 214 4.37 -3.24 2.63
N LEU A 215 3.75 -2.65 1.61
CA LEU A 215 2.67 -1.68 1.79
C LEU A 215 1.50 -2.26 2.61
N GLN A 216 1.12 -3.52 2.32
CA GLN A 216 0.06 -4.21 3.07
C GLN A 216 0.51 -4.59 4.48
N LEU A 217 1.78 -5.00 4.63
CA LEU A 217 2.36 -5.35 5.92
C LEU A 217 2.40 -4.14 6.87
N PHE A 218 2.91 -3.01 6.40
CA PHE A 218 3.00 -1.78 7.19
C PHE A 218 1.63 -1.19 7.50
N HIS A 219 0.70 -1.19 6.54
CA HIS A 219 -0.68 -0.75 6.79
C HIS A 219 -1.41 -1.65 7.82
N ALA A 220 -1.21 -2.97 7.76
CA ALA A 220 -1.76 -3.88 8.76
C ALA A 220 -1.13 -3.66 10.15
N ALA A 221 0.17 -3.35 10.22
CA ALA A 221 0.86 -3.02 11.46
C ALA A 221 0.36 -1.71 12.07
N GLU A 222 0.17 -0.67 11.24
CA GLU A 222 -0.40 0.61 11.63
C GLU A 222 -1.81 0.43 12.20
N SER A 223 -2.69 -0.28 11.47
CA SER A 223 -4.05 -0.61 11.91
C SER A 223 -4.10 -1.43 13.21
N ALA A 224 -3.04 -2.17 13.50
CA ALA A 224 -2.87 -2.98 14.70
C ALA A 224 -2.19 -2.23 15.86
N GLY A 225 -1.69 -1.00 15.65
CA GLY A 225 -0.87 -0.27 16.63
C GLY A 225 0.50 -0.90 16.90
N LEU A 226 1.05 -1.64 15.90
CA LEU A 226 2.33 -2.37 15.98
C LEU A 226 3.38 -1.84 14.99
N LEU A 227 3.19 -0.61 14.52
CA LEU A 227 4.05 -0.02 13.50
C LEU A 227 5.48 0.18 14.00
N PHE A 228 5.61 0.65 15.26
CA PHE A 228 6.90 0.83 15.93
C PHE A 228 7.68 -0.48 16.04
N GLU A 229 7.04 -1.53 16.55
CA GLU A 229 7.66 -2.84 16.74
C GLU A 229 8.07 -3.47 15.41
N LEU A 230 7.25 -3.31 14.37
CA LEU A 230 7.55 -3.79 13.04
C LEU A 230 8.79 -3.08 12.46
N ASP A 231 8.83 -1.76 12.52
CA ASP A 231 9.92 -0.96 11.97
C ASP A 231 11.24 -1.25 12.70
N CYS A 232 11.23 -1.33 14.04
CA CYS A 232 12.40 -1.75 14.83
C CYS A 232 12.90 -3.15 14.43
N LEU A 233 11.97 -4.10 14.20
CA LEU A 233 12.33 -5.45 13.75
C LEU A 233 12.92 -5.42 12.34
N CYS A 234 12.37 -4.62 11.43
CA CYS A 234 12.89 -4.48 10.05
C CYS A 234 14.35 -4.04 10.07
N ARG A 235 14.69 -2.98 10.83
CA ARG A 235 16.07 -2.51 10.97
C ARG A 235 16.98 -3.56 11.60
N THR A 236 16.51 -4.23 12.65
CA THR A 236 17.27 -5.28 13.32
C THR A 236 17.62 -6.42 12.36
N LEU A 237 16.62 -6.93 11.62
CA LEU A 237 16.83 -8.02 10.67
C LEU A 237 17.71 -7.61 9.49
N ALA A 238 17.59 -6.36 9.03
CA ALA A 238 18.43 -5.82 7.98
C ALA A 238 19.91 -5.80 8.39
N LEU A 239 20.19 -5.39 9.63
CA LEU A 239 21.55 -5.41 10.17
C LEU A 239 22.09 -6.84 10.36
N GLU A 240 21.34 -7.72 11.00
CA GLU A 240 21.76 -9.11 11.25
C GLU A 240 22.07 -9.89 9.96
N ARG A 241 21.32 -9.61 8.89
CA ARG A 241 21.45 -10.30 7.61
C ARG A 241 22.39 -9.61 6.63
N SER A 242 22.94 -8.44 6.98
CA SER A 242 23.84 -7.67 6.10
C SER A 242 25.18 -8.32 5.86
N SER A 243 25.53 -9.36 6.62
CA SER A 243 26.79 -10.12 6.45
C SER A 243 26.95 -10.78 5.06
N VAL A 244 25.87 -10.92 4.29
CA VAL A 244 25.90 -11.40 2.89
C VAL A 244 26.44 -10.34 1.92
N LEU A 245 26.47 -9.07 2.33
CA LEU A 245 26.90 -7.96 1.48
C LEU A 245 28.43 -7.85 1.42
N PRO A 246 28.98 -7.38 0.30
CA PRO A 246 30.40 -7.13 0.20
C PRO A 246 30.87 -6.08 1.24
N ARG A 247 31.99 -6.35 1.88
CA ARG A 247 32.56 -5.43 2.88
C ARG A 247 32.84 -4.03 2.30
N GLY A 248 32.64 -3.00 3.11
CA GLY A 248 32.90 -1.60 2.75
C GLY A 248 31.84 -0.98 1.85
N LYS A 249 30.70 -1.63 1.70
CA LYS A 249 29.51 -1.05 1.07
C LYS A 249 28.63 -0.39 2.10
N THR A 250 27.96 0.69 1.69
CA THR A 250 27.02 1.40 2.54
C THR A 250 25.70 0.63 2.64
N LEU A 251 25.17 0.51 3.86
CA LEU A 251 23.85 -0.06 4.14
C LEU A 251 22.87 1.09 4.40
N PHE A 252 21.81 1.14 3.64
CA PHE A 252 20.72 2.08 3.80
C PHE A 252 19.55 1.40 4.51
N LEU A 253 19.09 1.99 5.62
CA LEU A 253 18.04 1.46 6.48
C LEU A 253 16.89 2.44 6.59
N ASN A 254 15.70 2.01 6.18
CA ASN A 254 14.47 2.76 6.39
C ASN A 254 14.18 2.95 7.88
N CYS A 255 13.74 4.14 8.25
CA CYS A 255 13.32 4.52 9.59
C CYS A 255 12.06 5.37 9.51
N LEU A 256 10.96 4.85 10.05
CA LEU A 256 9.72 5.62 10.10
C LEU A 256 9.80 6.76 11.13
N PRO A 257 9.17 7.91 10.85
CA PRO A 257 9.06 9.00 11.78
C PRO A 257 8.52 8.60 13.17
N THR A 258 7.55 7.69 13.18
CA THR A 258 6.96 7.14 14.41
C THR A 258 7.93 6.33 15.27
N SER A 259 9.02 5.83 14.67
CA SER A 259 10.03 5.00 15.36
C SER A 259 11.27 5.79 15.78
N ILE A 260 11.26 7.10 15.63
CA ILE A 260 12.39 7.97 15.97
C ILE A 260 12.75 7.93 17.46
N GLY A 261 11.79 7.53 18.32
CA GLY A 261 12.00 7.35 19.75
C GLY A 261 12.74 6.06 20.15
N ASP A 262 13.10 5.20 19.19
CA ASP A 262 13.81 3.95 19.45
C ASP A 262 15.17 4.22 20.12
N PRO A 263 15.45 3.63 21.31
CA PRO A 263 16.72 3.80 22.00
C PRO A 263 17.95 3.38 21.19
N SER A 264 17.79 2.47 20.21
CA SER A 264 18.88 2.05 19.30
C SER A 264 19.36 3.18 18.38
N LEU A 265 18.54 4.22 18.17
CA LEU A 265 18.88 5.40 17.37
C LEU A 265 19.51 6.53 18.19
N ARG A 266 19.71 6.35 19.50
CA ARG A 266 20.48 7.26 20.34
C ARG A 266 21.97 6.98 20.21
N VAL A 267 22.83 7.95 20.59
CA VAL A 267 24.29 7.88 20.42
C VAL A 267 24.88 6.55 20.88
N GLU A 268 24.58 6.15 22.12
CA GLU A 268 25.07 4.87 22.66
C GLU A 268 24.47 3.65 21.98
N GLY A 269 23.18 3.72 21.59
CA GLY A 269 22.50 2.69 20.83
C GLY A 269 23.12 2.49 19.45
N LEU A 270 23.34 3.56 18.71
CA LEU A 270 24.01 3.54 17.40
C LEU A 270 25.43 2.96 17.49
N ARG A 271 26.23 3.40 18.47
CA ARG A 271 27.58 2.87 18.68
C ARG A 271 27.54 1.35 18.92
N LYS A 272 26.64 0.91 19.79
CA LYS A 272 26.45 -0.52 20.06
C LYS A 272 26.00 -1.32 18.83
N VAL A 273 25.09 -0.75 18.02
CA VAL A 273 24.66 -1.36 16.76
C VAL A 273 25.85 -1.54 15.81
N LEU A 274 26.63 -0.50 15.61
CA LEU A 274 27.80 -0.52 14.73
C LEU A 274 28.85 -1.53 15.20
N GLU A 275 29.16 -1.55 16.50
CA GLU A 275 30.12 -2.50 17.10
C GLU A 275 29.65 -3.96 16.93
N ASN A 276 28.37 -4.24 17.24
CA ASN A 276 27.81 -5.60 17.18
C ASN A 276 27.83 -6.18 15.75
N HIS A 277 27.74 -5.31 14.73
CA HIS A 277 27.70 -5.74 13.33
C HIS A 277 29.01 -5.47 12.57
N GLY A 278 30.03 -4.95 13.25
CA GLY A 278 31.33 -4.65 12.65
C GLY A 278 31.26 -3.59 11.53
N LEU A 279 30.33 -2.66 11.64
CA LEU A 279 30.12 -1.59 10.68
C LEU A 279 30.90 -0.33 11.12
N ARG A 280 31.47 0.38 10.15
CA ARG A 280 31.95 1.75 10.40
C ARG A 280 30.74 2.70 10.38
N PRO A 281 30.78 3.81 11.11
CA PRO A 281 29.72 4.82 11.06
C PRO A 281 29.34 5.24 9.63
N SER A 282 30.37 5.45 8.78
CA SER A 282 30.19 5.81 7.37
C SER A 282 29.58 4.69 6.49
N ASP A 283 29.47 3.47 6.99
CA ASP A 283 28.87 2.37 6.26
C ASP A 283 27.35 2.25 6.49
N LEU A 284 26.79 3.12 7.34
CA LEU A 284 25.35 3.17 7.66
C LEU A 284 24.74 4.49 7.25
N VAL A 285 23.56 4.42 6.62
CA VAL A 285 22.66 5.54 6.31
C VAL A 285 21.30 5.23 6.88
N LEU A 286 20.69 6.15 7.61
CA LEU A 286 19.29 6.09 7.98
C LEU A 286 18.46 6.87 6.95
N GLU A 287 17.47 6.20 6.35
CA GLU A 287 16.53 6.78 5.40
C GLU A 287 15.26 7.19 6.13
N ILE A 288 14.88 8.45 6.01
CA ILE A 288 13.70 9.02 6.65
C ILE A 288 12.71 9.34 5.53
N SER A 289 11.54 8.68 5.57
CA SER A 289 10.48 8.93 4.59
C SER A 289 9.78 10.27 4.85
N GLU A 290 9.64 11.07 3.78
CA GLU A 290 8.90 12.33 3.80
C GLU A 290 7.38 12.13 3.86
N SER A 291 6.88 11.00 3.32
CA SER A 291 5.46 10.76 3.11
C SER A 291 4.63 10.72 4.41
N GLU A 292 5.27 10.50 5.55
CA GLU A 292 4.68 10.66 6.86
C GLU A 292 4.95 12.09 7.35
N SER A 293 3.91 12.89 7.57
CA SER A 293 4.02 14.26 8.06
C SER A 293 4.86 14.31 9.34
N ILE A 294 6.00 14.96 9.28
CA ILE A 294 6.86 15.18 10.45
C ILE A 294 6.16 16.22 11.33
N GLU A 295 5.32 15.76 12.25
CA GLU A 295 4.58 16.64 13.17
C GLU A 295 5.51 17.35 14.18
N ASN A 296 6.71 16.81 14.40
CA ASN A 296 7.65 17.36 15.40
C ASN A 296 9.11 17.25 14.94
N PHE A 297 9.57 18.24 14.19
CA PHE A 297 10.98 18.35 13.78
C PHE A 297 11.99 18.37 14.94
N GLY A 298 11.57 18.76 16.15
CA GLY A 298 12.45 18.76 17.32
C GLY A 298 12.96 17.38 17.70
N VAL A 299 12.09 16.38 17.69
CA VAL A 299 12.46 14.98 18.01
C VAL A 299 13.34 14.38 16.89
N PHE A 300 13.02 14.71 15.63
CA PHE A 300 13.83 14.32 14.48
C PHE A 300 15.25 14.87 14.56
N ARG A 301 15.39 16.12 14.92
CA ARG A 301 16.68 16.80 15.07
C ARG A 301 17.58 16.11 16.10
N GLU A 302 17.01 15.66 17.23
CA GLU A 302 17.77 14.89 18.22
C GLU A 302 18.40 13.62 17.66
N VAL A 303 17.68 12.85 16.81
CA VAL A 303 18.23 11.64 16.18
C VAL A 303 19.23 12.00 15.09
N CYS A 304 18.97 13.03 14.29
CA CYS A 304 19.92 13.53 13.31
C CYS A 304 21.23 13.97 13.97
N ASP A 305 21.16 14.63 15.11
CA ASP A 305 22.33 15.06 15.87
C ASP A 305 23.08 13.85 16.47
N ALA A 306 22.37 12.85 16.97
CA ALA A 306 22.97 11.58 17.41
C ALA A 306 23.68 10.85 16.26
N CYS A 307 23.07 10.79 15.08
CA CYS A 307 23.70 10.22 13.87
C CYS A 307 24.98 10.97 13.51
N ARG A 308 24.96 12.31 13.50
CA ARG A 308 26.12 13.14 13.19
C ARG A 308 27.25 12.97 14.22
N GLU A 309 26.92 12.92 15.51
CA GLU A 309 27.88 12.70 16.58
C GLU A 309 28.63 11.37 16.41
N VAL A 310 27.93 10.33 16.00
CA VAL A 310 28.51 9.00 15.75
C VAL A 310 29.18 8.90 14.38
N GLY A 311 28.78 9.73 13.43
CA GLY A 311 29.26 9.72 12.02
C GLY A 311 28.41 8.81 11.10
N VAL A 312 27.17 8.49 11.52
CA VAL A 312 26.15 7.84 10.69
C VAL A 312 25.53 8.89 9.77
N ARG A 313 25.28 8.53 8.52
CA ARG A 313 24.72 9.43 7.50
C ARG A 313 23.20 9.35 7.46
N ILE A 314 22.58 10.35 6.87
CA ILE A 314 21.13 10.50 6.77
C ILE A 314 20.71 10.68 5.32
N ALA A 315 19.64 9.99 4.91
CA ALA A 315 18.96 10.20 3.64
C ALA A 315 17.51 10.65 3.89
N ILE A 316 17.02 11.54 3.04
CA ILE A 316 15.58 11.81 2.89
C ILE A 316 15.08 11.01 1.71
N ASP A 317 14.02 10.24 1.94
CA ASP A 317 13.39 9.37 0.94
C ASP A 317 12.13 10.00 0.35
N ASP A 318 11.74 9.56 -0.87
CA ASP A 318 10.56 10.02 -1.63
C ASP A 318 10.54 11.52 -1.95
N ALA A 319 11.71 12.19 -2.01
CA ALA A 319 11.79 13.64 -2.24
C ALA A 319 11.18 14.04 -3.60
N GLY A 320 10.37 15.10 -3.57
CA GLY A 320 9.75 15.69 -4.75
C GLY A 320 8.29 15.30 -4.98
N THR A 321 7.68 14.50 -4.10
CA THR A 321 6.26 14.13 -4.19
C THR A 321 5.34 15.08 -3.42
N GLY A 322 5.87 15.95 -2.56
CA GLY A 322 5.11 16.88 -1.71
C GLY A 322 5.82 18.20 -1.39
N TYR A 323 5.10 19.07 -0.68
CA TYR A 323 5.64 20.35 -0.19
C TYR A 323 6.56 20.19 1.02
N ALA A 324 6.45 19.09 1.75
CA ALA A 324 7.23 18.82 2.95
C ALA A 324 8.71 18.54 2.65
N SER A 325 9.05 18.10 1.41
CA SER A 325 10.41 17.75 1.00
C SER A 325 11.42 18.87 1.24
N LEU A 326 11.10 20.09 0.84
CA LEU A 326 12.04 21.22 0.97
C LEU A 326 12.22 21.63 2.45
N GLU A 327 11.15 21.58 3.24
CA GLU A 327 11.22 21.86 4.67
C GLU A 327 12.06 20.79 5.40
N ALA A 328 11.80 19.51 5.10
CA ALA A 328 12.60 18.41 5.65
C ALA A 328 14.07 18.50 5.26
N ILE A 329 14.40 18.83 4.01
CA ILE A 329 15.78 19.04 3.55
C ILE A 329 16.45 20.19 4.32
N MET A 330 15.76 21.30 4.55
CA MET A 330 16.29 22.44 5.32
C MET A 330 16.53 22.11 6.79
N GLU A 331 15.56 21.43 7.42
CA GLU A 331 15.60 21.12 8.85
C GLU A 331 16.59 19.98 9.18
N ILE A 332 16.66 18.96 8.32
CA ILE A 332 17.47 17.76 8.53
C ILE A 332 18.88 17.93 7.97
N THR A 333 19.09 18.69 6.88
CA THR A 333 20.36 18.82 6.17
C THR A 333 20.98 17.44 5.87
N PRO A 334 20.35 16.60 5.02
CA PRO A 334 20.73 15.20 4.80
C PRO A 334 22.04 15.07 4.01
N ASP A 335 22.65 13.88 4.07
CA ASP A 335 23.78 13.48 3.21
C ASP A 335 23.31 13.01 1.82
N PHE A 336 22.10 12.42 1.76
CA PHE A 336 21.50 11.94 0.53
C PHE A 336 20.04 12.41 0.40
N ILE A 337 19.63 12.65 -0.83
CA ILE A 337 18.23 12.94 -1.22
C ILE A 337 17.84 11.90 -2.27
N LYS A 338 16.91 11.00 -1.93
CA LYS A 338 16.38 10.00 -2.85
C LYS A 338 15.15 10.58 -3.57
N THR A 339 15.13 10.52 -4.90
CA THR A 339 13.99 11.02 -5.68
C THR A 339 13.04 9.87 -5.98
N ASP A 340 11.74 10.10 -5.76
CA ASP A 340 10.69 9.11 -6.07
C ASP A 340 10.70 8.70 -7.55
N MET A 341 10.39 7.43 -7.79
CA MET A 341 10.31 6.84 -9.11
C MET A 341 9.37 7.58 -10.08
N SER A 342 8.37 8.31 -9.58
CA SER A 342 7.46 9.10 -10.41
C SER A 342 8.15 10.27 -11.11
N LEU A 343 9.25 10.79 -10.56
CA LEU A 343 10.08 11.80 -11.20
C LEU A 343 11.05 11.21 -12.22
N VAL A 344 11.42 9.94 -12.07
CA VAL A 344 12.41 9.27 -12.89
C VAL A 344 11.80 8.61 -14.12
N ARG A 345 10.62 7.98 -13.99
CA ARG A 345 9.94 7.31 -15.10
C ARG A 345 9.61 8.27 -16.24
N GLY A 346 10.17 8.00 -17.43
CA GLY A 346 9.97 8.81 -18.63
C GLY A 346 10.63 10.19 -18.58
N ILE A 347 11.61 10.41 -17.69
CA ILE A 347 12.32 11.69 -17.56
C ILE A 347 13.07 12.10 -18.83
N ASP A 348 13.44 11.15 -19.69
CA ASP A 348 14.10 11.37 -20.97
C ASP A 348 13.27 12.24 -21.93
N SER A 349 11.94 12.23 -21.79
CA SER A 349 11.00 12.95 -22.67
C SER A 349 10.13 14.00 -21.94
N ASP A 350 10.26 14.15 -20.62
CA ASP A 350 9.42 15.02 -19.78
C ASP A 350 10.22 16.20 -19.23
N VAL A 351 10.15 17.36 -19.91
CA VAL A 351 10.87 18.58 -19.52
C VAL A 351 10.52 19.05 -18.08
N PRO A 352 9.26 19.10 -17.63
CA PRO A 352 8.93 19.41 -16.24
C PRO A 352 9.66 18.53 -15.22
N ARG A 353 9.71 17.20 -15.42
CA ARG A 353 10.44 16.29 -14.52
C ARG A 353 11.94 16.58 -14.51
N GLN A 354 12.53 16.83 -15.69
CA GLN A 354 13.94 17.22 -15.80
C GLN A 354 14.25 18.46 -14.99
N GLU A 355 13.38 19.49 -15.04
CA GLU A 355 13.61 20.74 -14.29
C GLU A 355 13.48 20.52 -12.77
N VAL A 356 12.55 19.68 -12.32
CA VAL A 356 12.43 19.33 -10.89
C VAL A 356 13.69 18.61 -10.40
N VAL A 357 14.14 17.58 -11.14
CA VAL A 357 15.35 16.82 -10.76
C VAL A 357 16.59 17.71 -10.82
N ARG A 358 16.71 18.62 -11.80
CA ARG A 358 17.79 19.60 -11.88
C ARG A 358 17.80 20.53 -10.67
N ALA A 359 16.64 21.01 -10.24
CA ALA A 359 16.50 21.84 -9.04
C ALA A 359 16.94 21.09 -7.78
N LEU A 360 16.48 19.84 -7.60
CA LEU A 360 16.89 18.97 -6.48
C LEU A 360 18.41 18.74 -6.49
N ALA A 361 19.01 18.45 -7.65
CA ALA A 361 20.45 18.27 -7.79
C ALA A 361 21.24 19.55 -7.46
N SER A 362 20.66 20.72 -7.76
CA SER A 362 21.25 22.02 -7.40
C SER A 362 21.17 22.28 -5.90
N VAL A 363 20.02 22.01 -5.27
CA VAL A 363 19.84 22.14 -3.80
C VAL A 363 20.80 21.20 -3.08
N ALA A 364 20.81 19.91 -3.47
CA ALA A 364 21.70 18.91 -2.88
C ALA A 364 23.17 19.37 -2.92
N ARG A 365 23.64 19.86 -4.07
CA ARG A 365 25.01 20.38 -4.23
C ARG A 365 25.28 21.56 -3.30
N GLY A 366 24.28 22.46 -3.14
CA GLY A 366 24.40 23.64 -2.28
C GLY A 366 24.58 23.32 -0.81
N ILE A 367 23.99 22.21 -0.33
CA ILE A 367 24.08 21.75 1.06
C ILE A 367 25.11 20.63 1.28
N GLY A 368 25.83 20.20 0.23
CA GLY A 368 26.82 19.12 0.31
C GLY A 368 26.22 17.71 0.24
N ALA A 369 24.92 17.58 -0.07
CA ALA A 369 24.24 16.30 -0.23
C ALA A 369 24.43 15.70 -1.63
N GLN A 370 24.06 14.41 -1.79
CA GLN A 370 24.07 13.69 -3.06
C GLN A 370 22.64 13.23 -3.40
N VAL A 371 22.29 13.30 -4.68
CA VAL A 371 20.99 12.77 -5.17
C VAL A 371 21.15 11.32 -5.57
N ILE A 372 20.18 10.48 -5.15
CA ILE A 372 19.99 9.10 -5.60
C ILE A 372 18.67 9.05 -6.37
N ALA A 373 18.69 8.67 -7.65
CA ALA A 373 17.48 8.51 -8.46
C ALA A 373 16.92 7.09 -8.34
N GLU A 374 15.63 6.97 -8.04
CA GLU A 374 14.97 5.68 -7.85
C GLU A 374 14.15 5.23 -9.06
N GLY A 375 14.03 3.91 -9.23
CA GLY A 375 13.15 3.31 -10.23
C GLY A 375 13.65 3.49 -11.66
N ILE A 376 14.97 3.50 -11.88
CA ILE A 376 15.56 3.54 -13.23
C ILE A 376 15.29 2.20 -13.92
N GLU A 377 14.57 2.21 -15.04
CA GLU A 377 14.19 1.02 -15.79
C GLU A 377 14.82 0.98 -17.18
N THR A 378 15.20 2.13 -17.75
CA THR A 378 15.67 2.23 -19.14
C THR A 378 17.01 2.97 -19.28
N ASP A 379 17.73 2.68 -20.36
CA ASP A 379 18.98 3.38 -20.71
C ASP A 379 18.75 4.86 -21.06
N ALA A 380 17.55 5.21 -21.58
CA ALA A 380 17.19 6.58 -21.88
C ALA A 380 17.05 7.41 -20.59
N GLU A 381 16.38 6.88 -19.57
CA GLU A 381 16.29 7.50 -18.24
C GLU A 381 17.66 7.68 -17.60
N LEU A 382 18.51 6.63 -17.65
CA LEU A 382 19.87 6.68 -17.13
C LEU A 382 20.69 7.81 -17.79
N ARG A 383 20.62 7.97 -19.11
CA ARG A 383 21.33 9.03 -19.82
C ARG A 383 20.84 10.42 -19.40
N ALA A 384 19.52 10.62 -19.38
CA ALA A 384 18.94 11.88 -18.96
C ALA A 384 19.37 12.27 -17.54
N LEU A 385 19.36 11.33 -16.58
CA LEU A 385 19.80 11.57 -15.21
C LEU A 385 21.28 11.95 -15.12
N ARG A 386 22.15 11.33 -15.90
CA ARG A 386 23.59 11.72 -15.99
C ARG A 386 23.75 13.15 -16.48
N GLU A 387 23.03 13.54 -17.53
CA GLU A 387 23.05 14.91 -18.08
C GLU A 387 22.54 15.94 -17.09
N LEU A 388 21.61 15.56 -16.21
CA LEU A 388 21.11 16.39 -15.11
C LEU A 388 22.08 16.46 -13.90
N GLY A 389 23.19 15.73 -13.94
CA GLY A 389 24.22 15.73 -12.90
C GLY A 389 23.90 14.86 -11.69
N VAL A 390 22.96 13.92 -11.81
CA VAL A 390 22.68 12.89 -10.80
C VAL A 390 23.80 11.86 -10.81
N ARG A 391 24.36 11.55 -9.63
CA ARG A 391 25.51 10.65 -9.51
C ARG A 391 25.15 9.22 -9.16
N TYR A 392 24.11 9.02 -8.40
CA TYR A 392 23.72 7.71 -7.88
C TYR A 392 22.30 7.37 -8.27
N GLY A 393 22.01 6.07 -8.34
CA GLY A 393 20.65 5.60 -8.61
C GLY A 393 20.48 4.13 -8.34
N GLN A 394 19.23 3.71 -8.32
CA GLN A 394 18.77 2.33 -8.17
C GLN A 394 17.57 2.04 -9.08
N GLY A 395 17.29 0.78 -9.33
CA GLY A 395 16.17 0.34 -10.12
C GLY A 395 16.48 -0.92 -10.92
N PHE A 396 15.47 -1.45 -11.60
CA PHE A 396 15.56 -2.73 -12.31
C PHE A 396 16.60 -2.76 -13.43
N TYR A 397 16.98 -1.58 -13.96
CA TYR A 397 18.07 -1.48 -14.94
C TYR A 397 19.40 -2.06 -14.42
N PHE A 398 19.67 -1.96 -13.12
CA PHE A 398 20.93 -2.42 -12.50
C PHE A 398 20.84 -3.82 -11.88
N GLY A 399 19.70 -4.48 -12.00
CA GLY A 399 19.46 -5.82 -11.48
C GLY A 399 18.46 -5.86 -10.32
N THR A 400 18.12 -7.07 -9.92
CA THR A 400 17.16 -7.34 -8.84
C THR A 400 17.83 -7.37 -7.49
N ALA A 401 17.08 -7.04 -6.43
CA ALA A 401 17.55 -7.05 -5.05
C ALA A 401 18.05 -8.45 -4.60
N VAL A 402 19.21 -8.50 -3.95
CA VAL A 402 19.83 -9.72 -3.45
C VAL A 402 19.15 -10.18 -2.15
N PRO A 403 18.76 -11.47 -2.00
CA PRO A 403 18.19 -11.98 -0.75
C PRO A 403 19.17 -11.89 0.42
N GLY A 404 18.70 -11.44 1.57
CA GLY A 404 19.47 -11.38 2.83
C GLY A 404 19.67 -12.73 3.54
N GLN A 405 18.99 -13.79 3.09
CA GLN A 405 19.20 -15.19 3.48
C GLN A 405 19.00 -16.08 2.27
N ALA A 406 19.74 -17.20 2.19
CA ALA A 406 19.37 -18.29 1.29
C ALA A 406 17.95 -18.75 1.66
N PRO A 407 17.01 -18.87 0.70
CA PRO A 407 15.64 -19.26 1.00
C PRO A 407 15.60 -20.67 1.56
N GLN A 408 15.12 -20.84 2.79
CA GLN A 408 14.76 -22.16 3.32
C GLN A 408 13.43 -22.68 2.72
N ALA A 409 12.73 -21.84 1.95
CA ALA A 409 11.60 -22.23 1.10
C ALA A 409 11.61 -21.33 -0.14
N GLN A 410 11.47 -21.94 -1.31
CA GLN A 410 11.52 -21.26 -2.61
C GLN A 410 10.65 -20.02 -2.64
N ASP A 411 11.25 -18.84 -2.80
CA ASP A 411 10.55 -17.59 -3.08
C ASP A 411 10.02 -17.66 -4.53
N PRO A 412 8.70 -17.72 -4.74
CA PRO A 412 8.15 -17.86 -6.10
C PRO A 412 8.36 -16.64 -7.00
N GLN A 413 8.86 -15.52 -6.45
CA GLN A 413 9.21 -14.33 -7.22
C GLN A 413 10.66 -14.33 -7.72
N ALA A 414 11.44 -15.34 -7.38
CA ALA A 414 12.82 -15.50 -7.85
C ALA A 414 12.93 -16.23 -9.22
N GLN A 415 11.80 -16.65 -9.79
CA GLN A 415 11.81 -17.15 -11.18
C GLN A 415 11.54 -15.96 -12.11
N ASP A 416 12.61 -15.49 -12.74
CA ASP A 416 12.58 -14.66 -13.95
C ASP A 416 11.61 -15.27 -14.96
N PRO A 417 10.73 -14.51 -15.57
CA PRO A 417 10.12 -14.93 -16.81
C PRO A 417 11.16 -14.79 -17.92
N GLN A 418 12.05 -15.79 -18.02
CA GLN A 418 12.85 -15.93 -19.23
C GLN A 418 11.89 -16.19 -20.37
N GLY A 419 11.92 -15.26 -21.32
CA GLY A 419 11.14 -15.29 -22.52
C GLY A 419 11.27 -16.61 -23.25
N GLU A 420 10.17 -17.26 -23.48
CA GLU A 420 10.03 -18.17 -24.59
C GLU A 420 10.00 -17.34 -25.88
N ASP A 421 11.10 -17.46 -26.60
CA ASP A 421 11.24 -16.99 -27.97
C ASP A 421 10.26 -17.80 -28.86
N PRO A 422 9.31 -17.22 -29.57
CA PRO A 422 8.46 -17.97 -30.49
C PRO A 422 9.21 -18.17 -31.78
N LYS A 423 9.92 -19.29 -31.91
CA LYS A 423 10.31 -19.84 -33.18
C LYS A 423 9.67 -21.21 -33.38
N GLY A 424 8.69 -21.25 -34.27
CA GLY A 424 8.09 -22.46 -34.76
C GLY A 424 6.80 -22.15 -35.51
#